data_9aff8dfb01ae7bc71e2a18bcb3eb5032
#
_entry.id   9aff8dfb01ae7bc71e2a18bcb3eb5032
#
_cell.length_a   1.000
_cell.length_b   1.000
_cell.length_c   1.000
_cell.angle_alpha   90.00
_cell.angle_beta   90.00
_cell.angle_gamma   90.00
#
_symmetry.space_group_name_H-M   'P 1'
#
loop_
_entity.id
_entity.type
_entity.pdbx_description
1 polymer ?
#
loop_
_entity_poly.entity_id
_entity_poly.type
_entity_poly.pdbx_seq_one_letter_code
_entity_poly.pdbx_strand_id
1 'polypeptide(L)'
;NFLNPDQIIKLLKFAKKLDLKVGISFFNYEDINDFNNILDFDFFKVPSVELLNFKLIYKLLSFKKEVLISTGCSTENEIIKCIEKIKNYKNWKMLHCISNYPLNLQNSKLGFITRLKKLTQRGVGYSSHDENWENCLIAATLGAEIIERHITTSKSSFGLDHTTSSNPSEFALLSKYLKSLPMILKGDSPRILNQGELLNKQNLGRSIYAKKDILKGSIIKEEDIKELNPQTGIT
;
A
#
# COMPACT_ATOMS: atom_id res chain seq x y z
N ASN A 1 15.33 23.59 -11.14
CA ASN A 1 15.19 23.23 -12.56
C ASN A 1 13.76 22.72 -12.78
N PHE A 2 12.93 23.56 -13.38
CA PHE A 2 11.58 23.18 -13.76
C PHE A 2 11.59 22.65 -15.20
N LEU A 3 10.86 21.56 -15.45
CA LEU A 3 10.61 21.07 -16.80
C LEU A 3 9.56 21.97 -17.44
N ASN A 4 9.80 22.36 -18.70
CA ASN A 4 8.76 23.04 -19.46
C ASN A 4 7.71 22.04 -20.01
N PRO A 5 6.53 22.51 -20.45
CA PRO A 5 5.47 21.62 -20.93
C PRO A 5 5.91 20.63 -22.02
N ASP A 6 6.75 21.06 -22.97
CA ASP A 6 7.24 20.20 -24.05
C ASP A 6 8.10 19.04 -23.54
N GLN A 7 8.93 19.32 -22.53
CA GLN A 7 9.76 18.30 -21.87
C GLN A 7 8.87 17.30 -21.12
N ILE A 8 7.85 17.77 -20.42
CA ILE A 8 6.89 16.91 -19.72
C ILE A 8 6.15 16.01 -20.72
N ILE A 9 5.70 16.54 -21.85
CA ILE A 9 5.04 15.76 -22.90
C ILE A 9 5.97 14.72 -23.51
N LYS A 10 7.26 15.03 -23.71
CA LYS A 10 8.25 14.04 -24.16
C LYS A 10 8.38 12.89 -23.16
N LEU A 11 8.47 13.19 -21.87
CA LEU A 11 8.54 12.18 -20.80
C LEU A 11 7.26 11.34 -20.73
N LEU A 12 6.07 11.95 -20.85
CA LEU A 12 4.80 11.27 -20.93
C LEU A 12 4.79 10.25 -22.08
N LYS A 13 5.18 10.67 -23.29
CA LYS A 13 5.24 9.78 -24.45
C LYS A 13 6.24 8.63 -24.26
N PHE A 14 7.36 8.90 -23.60
CA PHE A 14 8.36 7.87 -23.27
C PHE A 14 7.80 6.87 -22.27
N ALA A 15 7.18 7.33 -21.16
CA ALA A 15 6.59 6.46 -20.15
C ALA A 15 5.46 5.58 -20.73
N LYS A 16 4.64 6.11 -21.62
CA LYS A 16 3.61 5.33 -22.32
C LYS A 16 4.17 4.23 -23.24
N LYS A 17 5.35 4.43 -23.84
CA LYS A 17 6.04 3.35 -24.58
C LYS A 17 6.51 2.20 -23.68
N LEU A 18 6.65 2.47 -22.38
CA LEU A 18 6.98 1.48 -21.36
C LEU A 18 5.74 0.89 -20.68
N ASP A 19 4.54 1.13 -21.23
CA ASP A 19 3.25 0.68 -20.69
C ASP A 19 2.97 1.20 -19.26
N LEU A 20 3.48 2.39 -18.95
CA LEU A 20 3.21 3.07 -17.68
C LEU A 20 2.03 4.02 -17.80
N LYS A 21 1.16 4.03 -16.79
CA LYS A 21 0.18 5.10 -16.61
C LYS A 21 0.88 6.35 -16.09
N VAL A 22 0.53 7.49 -16.64
CA VAL A 22 1.17 8.77 -16.34
C VAL A 22 0.18 9.74 -15.74
N GLY A 23 0.51 10.28 -14.56
CA GLY A 23 -0.23 11.37 -13.93
C GLY A 23 0.60 12.63 -13.84
N ILE A 24 -0.07 13.75 -13.58
CA ILE A 24 0.58 15.05 -13.37
C ILE A 24 -0.05 15.77 -12.17
N SER A 25 0.78 16.51 -11.42
CA SER A 25 0.34 17.42 -10.34
C SER A 25 0.33 18.85 -10.82
N PHE A 26 -0.71 19.59 -10.43
CA PHE A 26 -0.78 21.03 -10.62
C PHE A 26 -0.86 21.74 -9.26
N PHE A 27 -0.10 22.81 -9.10
CA PHE A 27 -0.15 23.70 -7.95
C PHE A 27 -1.00 24.95 -8.27
N ASN A 28 -1.07 25.35 -9.53
CA ASN A 28 -1.86 26.49 -9.96
C ASN A 28 -2.89 26.04 -11.00
N TYR A 29 -4.06 26.67 -10.95
CA TYR A 29 -5.13 26.43 -11.93
C TYR A 29 -4.70 26.83 -13.36
N GLU A 30 -3.95 27.91 -13.46
CA GLU A 30 -3.52 28.53 -14.73
C GLU A 30 -2.56 27.61 -15.51
N ASP A 31 -1.72 26.83 -14.79
CA ASP A 31 -0.74 25.92 -15.40
C ASP A 31 -1.41 24.81 -16.23
N ILE A 32 -2.69 24.53 -15.99
CA ILE A 32 -3.45 23.54 -16.76
C ILE A 32 -3.56 23.97 -18.24
N ASN A 33 -3.64 25.28 -18.50
CA ASN A 33 -3.82 25.81 -19.83
C ASN A 33 -2.55 25.69 -20.70
N ASP A 34 -1.38 25.47 -20.07
CA ASP A 34 -0.12 25.27 -20.77
C ASP A 34 -0.04 23.89 -21.46
N PHE A 35 -0.99 23.00 -21.16
CA PHE A 35 -1.03 21.66 -21.72
C PHE A 35 -2.17 21.48 -22.73
N ASN A 36 -1.90 21.63 -24.02
CA ASN A 36 -2.85 21.32 -25.09
C ASN A 36 -3.29 19.84 -25.06
N ASN A 37 -2.46 18.94 -24.52
CA ASN A 37 -2.67 17.50 -24.48
C ASN A 37 -3.00 17.01 -23.06
N ILE A 38 -3.73 17.80 -22.25
CA ILE A 38 -4.05 17.47 -20.86
C ILE A 38 -4.75 16.10 -20.71
N LEU A 39 -5.53 15.69 -21.72
CA LEU A 39 -6.24 14.41 -21.71
C LEU A 39 -5.35 13.20 -22.01
N ASP A 40 -4.10 13.40 -22.40
CA ASP A 40 -3.13 12.31 -22.57
C ASP A 40 -2.64 11.75 -21.24
N PHE A 41 -2.79 12.49 -20.14
CA PHE A 41 -2.53 11.98 -18.79
C PHE A 41 -3.63 11.00 -18.37
N ASP A 42 -3.25 9.96 -17.64
CA ASP A 42 -4.17 8.90 -17.20
C ASP A 42 -4.89 9.28 -15.90
N PHE A 43 -4.25 10.09 -15.05
CA PHE A 43 -4.82 10.61 -13.80
C PHE A 43 -4.20 11.96 -13.44
N PHE A 44 -4.81 12.65 -12.47
CA PHE A 44 -4.31 13.90 -11.94
C PHE A 44 -4.02 13.79 -10.45
N LYS A 45 -3.07 14.60 -9.96
CA LYS A 45 -2.72 14.69 -8.56
C LYS A 45 -2.96 16.11 -8.04
N VAL A 46 -3.60 16.21 -6.88
CA VAL A 46 -3.73 17.44 -6.10
C VAL A 46 -2.79 17.32 -4.90
N PRO A 47 -1.76 18.15 -4.80
CA PRO A 47 -0.84 18.13 -3.66
C PRO A 47 -1.55 18.56 -2.37
N SER A 48 -0.96 18.19 -1.23
CA SER A 48 -1.56 18.41 0.09
C SER A 48 -1.97 19.85 0.36
N VAL A 49 -1.13 20.81 -0.01
CA VAL A 49 -1.36 22.25 0.20
C VAL A 49 -2.54 22.79 -0.61
N GLU A 50 -2.97 22.09 -1.64
CA GLU A 50 -4.05 22.48 -2.54
C GLU A 50 -5.40 21.81 -2.20
N LEU A 51 -5.53 21.16 -1.02
CA LEU A 51 -6.76 20.45 -0.61
C LEU A 51 -8.01 21.33 -0.66
N LEU A 52 -7.88 22.61 -0.39
CA LEU A 52 -9.00 23.58 -0.39
C LEU A 52 -9.06 24.45 -1.64
N ASN A 53 -8.20 24.21 -2.63
CA ASN A 53 -8.26 24.89 -3.92
C ASN A 53 -9.37 24.28 -4.80
N PHE A 54 -10.62 24.61 -4.51
CA PHE A 54 -11.78 24.05 -5.21
C PHE A 54 -11.83 24.44 -6.70
N LYS A 55 -11.26 25.59 -7.08
CA LYS A 55 -11.17 25.98 -8.49
C LYS A 55 -10.32 24.96 -9.27
N LEU A 56 -9.15 24.60 -8.75
CA LEU A 56 -8.28 23.57 -9.31
C LEU A 56 -8.94 22.20 -9.29
N ILE A 57 -9.46 21.77 -8.15
CA ILE A 57 -10.04 20.43 -7.97
C ILE A 57 -11.21 20.21 -8.93
N TYR A 58 -12.15 21.16 -9.03
CA TYR A 58 -13.31 21.03 -9.94
C TYR A 58 -12.88 20.97 -11.40
N LYS A 59 -11.84 21.74 -11.78
CA LYS A 59 -11.31 21.68 -13.14
C LYS A 59 -10.73 20.31 -13.44
N LEU A 60 -9.93 19.73 -12.55
CA LEU A 60 -9.35 18.41 -12.74
C LEU A 60 -10.43 17.32 -12.78
N LEU A 61 -11.43 17.39 -11.89
CA LEU A 61 -12.55 16.45 -11.87
C LEU A 61 -13.40 16.51 -13.15
N SER A 62 -13.51 17.69 -13.79
CA SER A 62 -14.26 17.88 -15.03
C SER A 62 -13.69 17.11 -16.22
N PHE A 63 -12.42 16.75 -16.20
CA PHE A 63 -11.77 15.91 -17.22
C PHE A 63 -12.18 14.44 -17.16
N LYS A 64 -12.94 14.02 -16.14
CA LYS A 64 -13.43 12.63 -15.94
C LYS A 64 -12.30 11.58 -15.82
N LYS A 65 -11.09 12.01 -15.56
CA LYS A 65 -9.95 11.16 -15.17
C LYS A 65 -9.90 11.03 -13.66
N GLU A 66 -9.27 10.00 -13.13
CA GLU A 66 -9.08 9.86 -11.69
C GLU A 66 -8.27 11.01 -11.12
N VAL A 67 -8.70 11.57 -9.98
CA VAL A 67 -8.01 12.66 -9.28
C VAL A 67 -7.62 12.16 -7.89
N LEU A 68 -6.32 12.10 -7.64
CA LEU A 68 -5.73 11.71 -6.37
C LEU A 68 -5.47 12.97 -5.53
N ILE A 69 -6.04 13.05 -4.33
CA ILE A 69 -5.98 14.25 -3.47
C ILE A 69 -5.27 13.88 -2.18
N SER A 70 -4.09 14.45 -1.94
CA SER A 70 -3.37 14.25 -0.68
C SER A 70 -3.92 15.13 0.44
N THR A 71 -3.91 14.60 1.69
CA THR A 71 -4.52 15.21 2.87
C THR A 71 -3.52 15.79 3.87
N GLY A 72 -2.23 15.82 3.52
CA GLY A 72 -1.21 16.46 4.36
C GLY A 72 -1.47 17.96 4.56
N CYS A 73 -0.86 18.55 5.57
CA CYS A 73 -1.04 19.97 5.93
C CYS A 73 -2.48 20.38 6.20
N SER A 74 -3.40 19.43 6.42
CA SER A 74 -4.82 19.72 6.59
C SER A 74 -5.36 19.09 7.86
N THR A 75 -6.26 19.81 8.52
CA THR A 75 -7.07 19.30 9.63
C THR A 75 -8.15 18.34 9.13
N GLU A 76 -8.68 17.50 10.01
CA GLU A 76 -9.78 16.60 9.63
C GLU A 76 -11.03 17.39 9.19
N ASN A 77 -11.30 18.54 9.79
CA ASN A 77 -12.44 19.39 9.39
C ASN A 77 -12.27 19.93 7.96
N GLU A 78 -11.07 20.27 7.55
CA GLU A 78 -10.77 20.67 6.16
C GLU A 78 -10.92 19.51 5.18
N ILE A 79 -10.49 18.31 5.58
CA ILE A 79 -10.70 17.09 4.80
C ILE A 79 -12.20 16.82 4.62
N ILE A 80 -12.99 16.87 5.70
CA ILE A 80 -14.45 16.69 5.63
C ILE A 80 -15.09 17.75 4.74
N LYS A 81 -14.67 19.02 4.87
CA LYS A 81 -15.15 20.10 4.00
C LYS A 81 -14.85 19.82 2.52
N CYS A 82 -13.66 19.30 2.21
CA CYS A 82 -13.31 18.93 0.85
C CYS A 82 -14.22 17.79 0.36
N ILE A 83 -14.39 16.73 1.14
CA ILE A 83 -15.25 15.58 0.81
C ILE A 83 -16.66 16.07 0.47
N GLU A 84 -17.27 16.90 1.33
CA GLU A 84 -18.62 17.44 1.12
C GLU A 84 -18.74 18.22 -0.20
N LYS A 85 -17.71 18.96 -0.59
CA LYS A 85 -17.71 19.75 -1.82
C LYS A 85 -17.59 18.88 -3.08
N ILE A 86 -16.89 17.72 -3.00
CA ILE A 86 -16.63 16.88 -4.17
C ILE A 86 -17.41 15.57 -4.18
N LYS A 87 -18.23 15.27 -3.19
CA LYS A 87 -18.95 13.99 -3.02
C LYS A 87 -19.77 13.55 -4.24
N ASN A 88 -20.30 14.49 -5.02
CA ASN A 88 -21.10 14.21 -6.20
C ASN A 88 -20.25 13.73 -7.43
N TYR A 89 -18.95 13.96 -7.39
CA TYR A 89 -18.05 13.41 -8.41
C TYR A 89 -17.66 11.97 -8.04
N LYS A 90 -17.46 11.12 -9.07
CA LYS A 90 -17.12 9.70 -8.85
C LYS A 90 -15.64 9.38 -9.03
N ASN A 91 -14.90 10.27 -9.65
CA ASN A 91 -13.54 10.06 -10.15
C ASN A 91 -12.46 10.66 -9.23
N TRP A 92 -12.55 10.46 -7.92
CA TRP A 92 -11.54 10.93 -6.97
C TRP A 92 -11.28 9.92 -5.87
N LYS A 93 -10.06 9.94 -5.35
CA LYS A 93 -9.62 9.24 -4.13
C LYS A 93 -8.75 10.16 -3.30
N MET A 94 -8.81 10.00 -1.97
CA MET A 94 -7.93 10.71 -1.05
C MET A 94 -6.78 9.83 -0.61
N LEU A 95 -5.60 10.44 -0.42
CA LEU A 95 -4.41 9.78 0.09
C LEU A 95 -4.11 10.34 1.48
N HIS A 96 -4.04 9.45 2.48
CA HIS A 96 -3.43 9.83 3.75
C HIS A 96 -2.00 10.28 3.51
N CYS A 97 -1.62 11.40 4.05
CA CYS A 97 -0.32 12.01 3.87
C CYS A 97 0.06 12.83 5.09
N ILE A 98 1.31 12.75 5.49
CA ILE A 98 1.93 13.69 6.44
C ILE A 98 3.09 14.38 5.69
N SER A 99 2.98 15.70 5.54
CA SER A 99 3.92 16.48 4.72
C SER A 99 5.13 16.94 5.55
N ASN A 100 5.87 15.97 6.09
CA ASN A 100 7.17 16.18 6.74
C ASN A 100 8.26 15.44 5.96
N TYR A 101 9.43 16.02 5.78
CA TYR A 101 10.52 15.51 4.94
C TYR A 101 11.87 15.58 5.69
N PRO A 102 12.36 14.47 6.30
CA PRO A 102 11.75 13.15 6.41
C PRO A 102 10.62 13.10 7.45
N LEU A 103 9.75 12.12 7.30
CA LEU A 103 8.74 11.79 8.29
C LEU A 103 9.28 10.78 9.30
N ASN A 104 9.25 11.14 10.59
CA ASN A 104 9.55 10.20 11.67
C ASN A 104 8.42 9.14 11.77
N LEU A 105 8.80 7.87 11.92
CA LEU A 105 7.89 6.71 12.00
C LEU A 105 6.74 6.91 13.00
N GLN A 106 7.03 7.50 14.18
CA GLN A 106 6.02 7.75 15.22
C GLN A 106 4.92 8.73 14.77
N ASN A 107 5.21 9.55 13.76
CA ASN A 107 4.32 10.60 13.26
C ASN A 107 3.55 10.17 12.00
N SER A 108 3.78 8.98 11.44
CA SER A 108 3.12 8.53 10.22
C SER A 108 1.61 8.33 10.37
N LYS A 109 1.14 8.07 11.60
CA LYS A 109 -0.29 7.99 11.96
C LYS A 109 -1.13 7.15 10.97
N LEU A 110 -0.60 6.01 10.53
CA LEU A 110 -1.20 5.16 9.50
C LEU A 110 -2.62 4.69 9.82
N GLY A 111 -2.99 4.62 11.11
CA GLY A 111 -4.36 4.33 11.53
C GLY A 111 -5.40 5.29 10.94
N PHE A 112 -4.98 6.50 10.52
CA PHE A 112 -5.87 7.45 9.86
C PHE A 112 -6.37 6.97 8.49
N ILE A 113 -5.67 6.04 7.83
CA ILE A 113 -6.12 5.40 6.59
C ILE A 113 -7.50 4.75 6.78
N THR A 114 -7.66 3.97 7.86
CA THR A 114 -8.95 3.34 8.18
C THR A 114 -10.04 4.38 8.48
N ARG A 115 -9.68 5.48 9.17
CA ARG A 115 -10.60 6.58 9.43
C ARG A 115 -10.97 7.32 8.15
N LEU A 116 -10.00 7.64 7.31
CA LEU A 116 -10.20 8.32 6.02
C LEU A 116 -11.12 7.49 5.10
N LYS A 117 -10.97 6.17 5.09
CA LYS A 117 -11.86 5.24 4.36
C LYS A 117 -13.30 5.34 4.85
N LYS A 118 -13.52 5.46 6.17
CA LYS A 118 -14.86 5.68 6.74
C LYS A 118 -15.42 7.05 6.38
N LEU A 119 -14.62 8.11 6.39
CA LEU A 119 -15.04 9.47 6.04
C LEU A 119 -15.41 9.59 4.55
N THR A 120 -14.61 9.01 3.67
CA THR A 120 -14.83 9.11 2.22
C THR A 120 -15.87 8.11 1.71
N GLN A 121 -16.10 7.01 2.43
CA GLN A 121 -16.85 5.82 1.97
C GLN A 121 -16.36 5.30 0.62
N ARG A 122 -15.04 5.43 0.37
CA ARG A 122 -14.36 5.06 -0.88
C ARG A 122 -13.02 4.39 -0.58
N GLY A 123 -12.42 3.83 -1.62
CA GLY A 123 -11.01 3.46 -1.59
C GLY A 123 -10.12 4.68 -1.34
N VAL A 124 -9.09 4.50 -0.54
CA VAL A 124 -8.12 5.54 -0.16
C VAL A 124 -6.71 5.08 -0.45
N GLY A 125 -5.76 5.99 -0.42
CA GLY A 125 -4.35 5.66 -0.60
C GLY A 125 -3.48 6.22 0.52
N TYR A 126 -2.17 6.04 0.36
CA TYR A 126 -1.13 6.57 1.21
C TYR A 126 -0.05 7.25 0.37
N SER A 127 0.25 8.51 0.67
CA SER A 127 1.36 9.29 0.10
C SER A 127 2.46 9.37 1.14
N SER A 128 3.54 8.61 0.91
CA SER A 128 4.61 8.33 1.87
C SER A 128 5.76 9.30 1.71
N HIS A 129 6.16 9.91 2.85
CA HIS A 129 7.38 10.72 3.00
C HIS A 129 8.29 10.14 4.08
N ASP A 130 8.08 8.88 4.41
CA ASP A 130 8.92 8.15 5.36
C ASP A 130 10.33 7.97 4.79
N GLU A 131 11.33 7.88 5.65
CA GLU A 131 12.70 7.61 5.23
C GLU A 131 12.80 6.27 4.50
N ASN A 132 12.10 5.25 5.00
CA ASN A 132 12.05 3.91 4.44
C ASN A 132 10.68 3.60 3.84
N TRP A 133 10.58 2.50 3.10
CA TRP A 133 9.37 2.13 2.33
C TRP A 133 8.43 1.16 3.07
N GLU A 134 8.82 0.64 4.24
CA GLU A 134 8.07 -0.40 4.97
C GLU A 134 6.68 0.08 5.38
N ASN A 135 6.52 1.37 5.73
CA ASN A 135 5.22 1.95 6.04
C ASN A 135 4.23 1.87 4.88
N CYS A 136 4.72 1.79 3.63
CA CYS A 136 3.87 1.57 2.47
C CYS A 136 3.18 0.18 2.52
N LEU A 137 3.86 -0.86 3.01
CA LEU A 137 3.27 -2.19 3.19
C LEU A 137 2.24 -2.18 4.32
N ILE A 138 2.57 -1.51 5.45
CA ILE A 138 1.64 -1.36 6.56
C ILE A 138 0.39 -0.59 6.10
N ALA A 139 0.56 0.48 5.35
CA ALA A 139 -0.55 1.24 4.78
C ALA A 139 -1.45 0.37 3.89
N ALA A 140 -0.85 -0.45 3.03
CA ALA A 140 -1.58 -1.37 2.17
C ALA A 140 -2.35 -2.44 2.98
N THR A 141 -1.78 -2.98 4.07
CA THR A 141 -2.49 -3.91 4.97
C THR A 141 -3.66 -3.25 5.70
N LEU A 142 -3.57 -1.95 5.98
CA LEU A 142 -4.66 -1.15 6.55
C LEU A 142 -5.74 -0.76 5.52
N GLY A 143 -5.58 -1.17 4.27
CA GLY A 143 -6.56 -0.99 3.19
C GLY A 143 -6.31 0.21 2.28
N ALA A 144 -5.08 0.74 2.23
CA ALA A 144 -4.69 1.68 1.18
C ALA A 144 -4.61 0.94 -0.17
N GLU A 145 -5.38 1.40 -1.15
CA GLU A 145 -5.43 0.83 -2.51
C GLU A 145 -4.38 1.45 -3.44
N ILE A 146 -3.86 2.61 -3.07
CA ILE A 146 -2.86 3.37 -3.83
C ILE A 146 -1.73 3.71 -2.88
N ILE A 147 -0.51 3.46 -3.33
CA ILE A 147 0.72 3.88 -2.66
C ILE A 147 1.45 4.86 -3.57
N GLU A 148 1.68 6.06 -3.07
CA GLU A 148 2.48 7.10 -3.71
C GLU A 148 3.80 7.25 -2.96
N ARG A 149 4.91 7.25 -3.68
CA ARG A 149 6.24 7.40 -3.08
C ARG A 149 7.21 8.05 -4.07
N HIS A 150 8.05 8.93 -3.54
CA HIS A 150 9.15 9.54 -4.27
C HIS A 150 10.16 8.49 -4.74
N ILE A 151 10.74 8.70 -5.91
CA ILE A 151 11.84 7.88 -6.46
C ILE A 151 13.06 8.76 -6.75
N THR A 152 14.24 8.25 -6.46
CA THR A 152 15.52 8.92 -6.77
C THR A 152 16.56 7.91 -7.26
N THR A 153 17.48 8.37 -8.07
CA THR A 153 18.65 7.57 -8.46
C THR A 153 19.70 7.52 -7.34
N SER A 154 19.72 8.51 -6.44
CA SER A 154 20.64 8.56 -5.30
C SER A 154 20.04 9.33 -4.13
N LYS A 155 19.95 8.69 -2.96
CA LYS A 155 19.49 9.31 -1.70
C LYS A 155 20.44 10.38 -1.17
N SER A 156 21.72 10.36 -1.59
CA SER A 156 22.74 11.34 -1.22
C SER A 156 22.77 12.58 -2.12
N SER A 157 21.91 12.63 -3.13
CA SER A 157 21.80 13.82 -3.99
C SER A 157 21.31 15.03 -3.19
N PHE A 158 21.73 16.21 -3.61
CA PHE A 158 21.27 17.46 -3.01
C PHE A 158 19.81 17.74 -3.37
N GLY A 159 18.96 17.94 -2.35
CA GLY A 159 17.54 18.26 -2.49
C GLY A 159 16.72 17.69 -1.32
N LEU A 160 15.54 18.27 -1.07
CA LEU A 160 14.71 17.96 0.09
C LEU A 160 14.14 16.52 0.05
N ASP A 161 13.82 16.03 -1.14
CA ASP A 161 13.04 14.78 -1.28
C ASP A 161 13.91 13.53 -1.41
N HIS A 162 15.22 13.67 -1.65
CA HIS A 162 16.09 12.53 -1.92
C HIS A 162 16.20 11.56 -0.74
N THR A 163 16.23 12.08 0.49
CA THR A 163 16.32 11.26 1.71
C THR A 163 15.06 10.43 1.96
N THR A 164 13.90 10.95 1.55
CA THR A 164 12.59 10.30 1.70
C THR A 164 12.17 9.50 0.46
N SER A 165 13.01 9.46 -0.56
CA SER A 165 12.76 8.74 -1.80
C SER A 165 13.24 7.29 -1.71
N SER A 166 12.62 6.40 -2.46
CA SER A 166 13.16 5.07 -2.73
C SER A 166 14.07 5.10 -3.95
N ASN A 167 15.19 4.38 -3.88
CA ASN A 167 15.97 4.10 -5.08
C ASN A 167 15.29 3.02 -5.95
N PRO A 168 15.73 2.79 -7.19
CA PRO A 168 15.07 1.82 -8.08
C PRO A 168 14.98 0.39 -7.52
N SER A 169 15.99 -0.08 -6.78
CA SER A 169 15.97 -1.42 -6.17
C SER A 169 14.98 -1.53 -5.01
N GLU A 170 14.92 -0.53 -4.14
CA GLU A 170 13.92 -0.44 -3.08
C GLU A 170 12.51 -0.36 -3.65
N PHE A 171 12.32 0.43 -4.73
CA PHE A 171 11.02 0.57 -5.38
C PHE A 171 10.57 -0.73 -6.04
N ALA A 172 11.49 -1.46 -6.67
CA ALA A 172 11.22 -2.78 -7.24
C ALA A 172 10.80 -3.79 -6.16
N LEU A 173 11.50 -3.77 -5.01
CA LEU A 173 11.18 -4.62 -3.87
C LEU A 173 9.81 -4.29 -3.29
N LEU A 174 9.52 -3.01 -3.05
CA LEU A 174 8.20 -2.54 -2.63
C LEU A 174 7.10 -3.01 -3.59
N SER A 175 7.29 -2.80 -4.90
CA SER A 175 6.34 -3.23 -5.92
C SER A 175 6.08 -4.74 -5.89
N LYS A 176 7.15 -5.55 -5.71
CA LYS A 176 7.04 -7.00 -5.57
C LYS A 176 6.16 -7.39 -4.38
N TYR A 177 6.42 -6.82 -3.21
CA TYR A 177 5.63 -7.11 -2.00
C TYR A 177 4.18 -6.64 -2.12
N LEU A 178 3.93 -5.43 -2.62
CA LEU A 178 2.58 -4.92 -2.83
C LEU A 178 1.75 -5.81 -3.78
N LYS A 179 2.35 -6.28 -4.87
CA LYS A 179 1.70 -7.22 -5.80
C LYS A 179 1.41 -8.59 -5.17
N SER A 180 2.27 -9.04 -4.26
CA SER A 180 2.11 -10.32 -3.56
C SER A 180 1.17 -10.23 -2.35
N LEU A 181 0.90 -9.03 -1.83
CA LEU A 181 0.17 -8.80 -0.59
C LEU A 181 -1.21 -9.49 -0.56
N PRO A 182 -2.05 -9.46 -1.60
CA PRO A 182 -3.35 -10.14 -1.59
C PRO A 182 -3.23 -11.66 -1.40
N MET A 183 -2.13 -12.27 -1.89
CA MET A 183 -1.86 -13.70 -1.69
C MET A 183 -1.32 -13.98 -0.28
N ILE A 184 -0.46 -13.11 0.25
CA ILE A 184 0.11 -13.22 1.60
C ILE A 184 -0.97 -13.12 2.66
N LEU A 185 -1.97 -12.27 2.45
CA LEU A 185 -3.06 -12.02 3.40
C LEU A 185 -4.20 -13.05 3.29
N LYS A 186 -4.15 -13.99 2.35
CA LYS A 186 -5.12 -15.10 2.31
C LYS A 186 -5.02 -15.94 3.58
N GLY A 187 -6.16 -16.40 4.08
CA GLY A 187 -6.19 -17.28 5.26
C GLY A 187 -7.41 -17.06 6.15
N ASP A 188 -8.47 -16.45 5.62
CA ASP A 188 -9.75 -16.21 6.29
C ASP A 188 -10.69 -17.45 6.25
N SER A 189 -10.30 -18.51 5.52
CA SER A 189 -10.99 -19.79 5.44
C SER A 189 -10.40 -20.80 6.45
N PRO A 190 -11.10 -21.93 6.74
CA PRO A 190 -10.56 -22.97 7.59
C PRO A 190 -9.15 -23.39 7.15
N ARG A 191 -8.24 -23.49 8.11
CA ARG A 191 -6.85 -23.81 7.84
C ARG A 191 -6.71 -25.24 7.31
N ILE A 192 -6.12 -25.38 6.13
CA ILE A 192 -5.77 -26.66 5.51
C ILE A 192 -4.25 -26.75 5.49
N LEU A 193 -3.72 -27.89 5.95
CA LEU A 193 -2.28 -28.16 5.91
C LEU A 193 -1.82 -28.31 4.44
N ASN A 194 -0.73 -27.67 4.08
CA ASN A 194 -0.06 -27.94 2.82
C ASN A 194 0.76 -29.24 2.91
N GLN A 195 1.25 -29.71 1.76
CA GLN A 195 1.98 -30.98 1.70
C GLN A 195 3.23 -31.00 2.57
N GLY A 196 3.96 -29.89 2.68
CA GLY A 196 5.14 -29.78 3.54
C GLY A 196 4.79 -29.90 5.02
N GLU A 197 3.68 -29.28 5.45
CA GLU A 197 3.19 -29.38 6.83
C GLU A 197 2.71 -30.81 7.15
N LEU A 198 2.07 -31.49 6.18
CA LEU A 198 1.66 -32.91 6.34
C LEU A 198 2.87 -33.82 6.54
N LEU A 199 3.92 -33.66 5.71
CA LEU A 199 5.18 -34.39 5.86
C LEU A 199 5.87 -34.08 7.20
N ASN A 200 5.92 -32.82 7.59
CA ASN A 200 6.49 -32.44 8.89
C ASN A 200 5.65 -33.01 10.05
N LYS A 201 4.33 -32.98 9.96
CA LYS A 201 3.47 -33.59 10.97
C LYS A 201 3.75 -35.08 11.09
N GLN A 202 3.90 -35.79 9.97
CA GLN A 202 4.18 -37.23 9.97
C GLN A 202 5.58 -37.53 10.56
N ASN A 203 6.62 -36.75 10.22
CA ASN A 203 7.98 -37.02 10.65
C ASN A 203 8.32 -36.48 12.04
N LEU A 204 7.73 -35.36 12.45
CA LEU A 204 8.04 -34.64 13.68
C LEU A 204 6.89 -34.70 14.71
N GLY A 205 5.70 -35.10 14.30
CA GLY A 205 4.57 -35.26 15.18
C GLY A 205 4.78 -36.43 16.15
N ARG A 206 4.05 -36.44 17.24
CA ARG A 206 4.09 -37.49 18.24
C ARG A 206 2.94 -38.50 18.06
N SER A 207 3.24 -39.73 18.40
CA SER A 207 2.27 -40.82 18.53
C SER A 207 2.46 -41.57 19.83
N ILE A 208 1.46 -42.26 20.24
CA ILE A 208 1.49 -43.13 21.43
C ILE A 208 2.08 -44.49 21.03
N TYR A 209 3.07 -44.90 21.77
CA TYR A 209 3.73 -46.21 21.64
C TYR A 209 3.69 -46.95 22.97
N ALA A 210 3.66 -48.28 22.92
CA ALA A 210 3.84 -49.09 24.11
C ALA A 210 5.24 -48.93 24.67
N LYS A 211 5.38 -48.80 26.00
CA LYS A 211 6.66 -48.85 26.71
C LYS A 211 7.23 -50.26 26.90
N LYS A 212 6.35 -51.26 26.84
CA LYS A 212 6.63 -52.68 27.07
C LYS A 212 5.60 -53.51 26.30
N ASP A 213 5.84 -54.82 26.25
CA ASP A 213 4.83 -55.75 25.69
C ASP A 213 3.57 -55.75 26.56
N ILE A 214 2.43 -55.61 25.90
CA ILE A 214 1.10 -55.58 26.53
C ILE A 214 0.36 -56.85 26.14
N LEU A 215 0.00 -57.65 27.13
CA LEU A 215 -0.71 -58.93 26.88
C LEU A 215 -2.14 -58.68 26.40
N LYS A 216 -2.61 -59.54 25.50
CA LYS A 216 -3.98 -59.51 25.02
C LYS A 216 -4.98 -59.57 26.16
N GLY A 217 -5.92 -58.62 26.21
CA GLY A 217 -6.92 -58.50 27.26
C GLY A 217 -6.53 -57.63 28.45
N SER A 218 -5.29 -57.11 28.49
CA SER A 218 -4.87 -56.19 29.54
C SER A 218 -5.53 -54.82 29.33
N ILE A 219 -5.85 -54.14 30.43
CA ILE A 219 -6.27 -52.74 30.41
C ILE A 219 -4.99 -51.91 30.33
N ILE A 220 -4.87 -51.11 29.25
CA ILE A 220 -3.73 -50.22 29.04
C ILE A 220 -3.83 -49.01 30.00
N LYS A 221 -2.78 -48.78 30.77
CA LYS A 221 -2.65 -47.63 31.66
C LYS A 221 -1.65 -46.62 31.11
N GLU A 222 -1.65 -45.41 31.66
CA GLU A 222 -0.72 -44.35 31.31
C GLU A 222 0.75 -44.76 31.46
N GLU A 223 1.06 -45.56 32.48
CA GLU A 223 2.38 -46.13 32.72
C GLU A 223 2.88 -47.09 31.63
N ASP A 224 1.99 -47.63 30.82
CA ASP A 224 2.28 -48.64 29.80
C ASP A 224 2.60 -47.99 28.44
N ILE A 225 2.37 -46.67 28.31
CA ILE A 225 2.50 -45.92 27.07
C ILE A 225 3.53 -44.81 27.18
N LYS A 226 4.04 -44.36 26.03
CA LYS A 226 4.94 -43.23 25.90
C LYS A 226 4.64 -42.50 24.60
N GLU A 227 4.87 -41.19 24.57
CA GLU A 227 4.78 -40.38 23.35
C GLU A 227 6.18 -40.22 22.73
N LEU A 228 6.30 -40.60 21.47
CA LEU A 228 7.53 -40.48 20.68
C LEU A 228 7.25 -39.97 19.27
N ASN A 229 8.27 -39.42 18.66
CA ASN A 229 8.30 -39.18 17.21
C ASN A 229 8.79 -40.46 16.50
N PRO A 230 8.42 -40.74 15.23
CA PRO A 230 7.50 -39.98 14.38
C PRO A 230 6.03 -40.29 14.65
N GLN A 231 5.11 -39.59 13.94
CA GLN A 231 3.66 -39.83 14.05
C GLN A 231 3.21 -41.04 13.20
N THR A 232 3.74 -42.20 13.52
CA THR A 232 3.42 -43.46 12.84
C THR A 232 2.70 -44.47 13.76
N GLY A 233 2.52 -44.16 15.03
CA GLY A 233 1.75 -44.91 16.01
C GLY A 233 0.30 -44.45 16.11
N ILE A 234 -0.33 -44.69 17.27
CA ILE A 234 -1.69 -44.20 17.56
C ILE A 234 -1.65 -42.69 17.80
N THR A 235 -2.52 -41.90 17.15
CA THR A 235 -2.63 -40.45 17.26
C THR A 235 -3.86 -40.00 18.02
#